data_cf1301bb06eab2a54122faf26ba3d77f
#
_entry.id   cf1301bb06eab2a54122faf26ba3d77f
#
_cell.length_a   1.000
_cell.length_b   1.000
_cell.length_c   1.000
_cell.angle_alpha   90.00
_cell.angle_beta   90.00
_cell.angle_gamma   90.00
#
_symmetry.space_group_name_H-M   'P 1'
#
loop_
_entity.id
_entity.type
_entity.pdbx_description
1 polymer ?
#
loop_
_entity_poly.entity_id
_entity_poly.type
_entity_poly.pdbx_seq_one_letter_code
_entity_poly.pdbx_strand_id
1 'polypeptide(L)'
;MLKFTNLYDDRDVISKGLPLGKRKRLEIARALATQPEVILLDESFAGLNPTELNESIEIIKKIKAKGITIMIIEHHMKVIMAISDRIVVLNYGEKIAEGTPEEIRNNKQVVEAYLGEAQSA
;
A
#
# COMPACT_ATOMS: atom_id res chain seq x y z
N MET A 1 -4.03 4.00 18.29
CA MET A 1 -4.09 3.47 16.89
C MET A 1 -5.25 4.05 16.08
N LEU A 2 -6.43 4.20 16.66
CA LEU A 2 -7.56 4.77 15.92
C LEU A 2 -7.33 6.23 15.50
N LYS A 3 -6.71 7.05 16.33
CA LYS A 3 -6.34 8.42 15.96
C LYS A 3 -5.32 8.46 14.84
N PHE A 4 -4.32 7.57 14.89
CA PHE A 4 -3.27 7.46 13.89
C PHE A 4 -3.82 7.10 12.51
N THR A 5 -4.86 6.27 12.45
CA THR A 5 -5.50 5.83 11.20
C THR A 5 -6.73 6.65 10.83
N ASN A 6 -6.97 7.77 11.54
CA ASN A 6 -8.13 8.65 11.32
C ASN A 6 -9.48 7.94 11.52
N LEU A 7 -9.53 7.01 12.49
CA LEU A 7 -10.75 6.25 12.80
C LEU A 7 -11.32 6.54 14.18
N TYR A 8 -10.72 7.46 14.95
CA TYR A 8 -11.13 7.69 16.33
C TYR A 8 -12.62 8.11 16.45
N ASP A 9 -13.10 8.90 15.51
CA ASP A 9 -14.51 9.36 15.52
C ASP A 9 -15.49 8.21 15.25
N ASP A 10 -15.01 7.13 14.63
CA ASP A 10 -15.80 5.94 14.31
C ASP A 10 -15.63 4.81 15.33
N ARG A 11 -15.02 5.08 16.49
CA ARG A 11 -14.66 4.04 17.47
C ARG A 11 -15.84 3.21 17.98
N ASP A 12 -17.04 3.80 18.00
CA ASP A 12 -18.24 3.12 18.47
C ASP A 12 -19.09 2.55 17.32
N VAL A 13 -18.66 2.67 16.09
CA VAL A 13 -19.35 2.14 14.90
C VAL A 13 -19.01 0.67 14.73
N ILE A 14 -20.03 -0.16 14.45
CA ILE A 14 -19.80 -1.58 14.12
C ILE A 14 -18.99 -1.64 12.82
N SER A 15 -17.89 -2.41 12.82
CA SER A 15 -16.93 -2.41 11.70
C SER A 15 -17.55 -2.76 10.35
N LYS A 16 -18.54 -3.66 10.31
CA LYS A 16 -19.23 -4.00 9.06
C LYS A 16 -20.06 -2.85 8.48
N GLY A 17 -20.36 -1.82 9.29
CA GLY A 17 -21.07 -0.62 8.84
C GLY A 17 -20.14 0.47 8.31
N LEU A 18 -18.82 0.29 8.36
CA LEU A 18 -17.88 1.28 7.85
C LEU A 18 -17.76 1.21 6.32
N PRO A 19 -17.56 2.36 5.65
CA PRO A 19 -17.17 2.37 4.24
C PRO A 19 -15.88 1.61 4.01
N LEU A 20 -15.64 1.15 2.76
CA LEU A 20 -14.47 0.33 2.42
C LEU A 20 -13.15 0.97 2.85
N GLY A 21 -12.96 2.26 2.57
CA GLY A 21 -11.72 2.95 2.96
C GLY A 21 -11.47 2.94 4.45
N LYS A 22 -12.51 3.11 5.26
CA LYS A 22 -12.42 3.05 6.71
C LYS A 22 -12.17 1.64 7.22
N ARG A 23 -12.77 0.63 6.58
CA ARG A 23 -12.50 -0.79 6.92
C ARG A 23 -11.04 -1.13 6.64
N LYS A 24 -10.48 -0.67 5.53
CA LYS A 24 -9.06 -0.88 5.18
C LYS A 24 -8.16 -0.25 6.22
N ARG A 25 -8.48 0.97 6.67
CA ARG A 25 -7.72 1.62 7.74
C ARG A 25 -7.85 0.90 9.08
N LEU A 26 -9.02 0.30 9.35
CA LEU A 26 -9.21 -0.50 10.57
C LEU A 26 -8.31 -1.73 10.56
N GLU A 27 -8.14 -2.40 9.43
CA GLU A 27 -7.23 -3.53 9.29
C GLU A 27 -5.80 -3.12 9.65
N ILE A 28 -5.36 -1.97 9.17
CA ILE A 28 -4.05 -1.40 9.49
C ILE A 28 -3.95 -1.09 10.99
N ALA A 29 -4.98 -0.47 11.56
CA ALA A 29 -5.02 -0.14 12.98
C ALA A 29 -4.91 -1.40 13.86
N ARG A 30 -5.59 -2.46 13.48
CA ARG A 30 -5.51 -3.76 14.20
C ARG A 30 -4.11 -4.33 14.15
N ALA A 31 -3.45 -4.28 13.00
CA ALA A 31 -2.07 -4.72 12.86
C ALA A 31 -1.14 -3.89 13.75
N LEU A 32 -1.29 -2.56 13.73
CA LEU A 32 -0.47 -1.64 14.53
C LEU A 32 -0.65 -1.84 16.04
N ALA A 33 -1.84 -2.26 16.47
CA ALA A 33 -2.13 -2.49 17.88
C ALA A 33 -1.29 -3.60 18.50
N THR A 34 -0.73 -4.50 17.68
CA THR A 34 0.18 -5.56 18.14
C THR A 34 1.62 -5.07 18.36
N GLN A 35 1.91 -3.81 18.08
CA GLN A 35 3.25 -3.21 18.15
C GLN A 35 4.28 -3.99 17.33
N PRO A 36 4.04 -4.18 16.02
CA PRO A 36 4.88 -5.02 15.18
C PRO A 36 6.17 -4.34 14.77
N GLU A 37 7.19 -5.14 14.45
CA GLU A 37 8.40 -4.66 13.77
C GLU A 37 8.23 -4.69 12.26
N VAL A 38 7.38 -5.60 11.76
CA VAL A 38 7.09 -5.78 10.33
C VAL A 38 5.59 -5.90 10.13
N ILE A 39 5.08 -5.21 9.12
CA ILE A 39 3.69 -5.31 8.69
C ILE A 39 3.66 -5.82 7.25
N LEU A 40 2.79 -6.80 6.98
CA LEU A 40 2.54 -7.32 5.64
C LEU A 40 1.16 -6.84 5.18
N LEU A 41 1.12 -6.18 4.03
CA LEU A 41 -0.11 -5.69 3.41
C LEU A 41 -0.27 -6.34 2.03
N ASP A 42 -1.32 -7.13 1.86
CA ASP A 42 -1.60 -7.84 0.62
C ASP A 42 -2.84 -7.24 -0.04
N GLU A 43 -2.61 -6.50 -1.12
CA GLU A 43 -3.64 -5.84 -1.93
C GLU A 43 -4.61 -4.99 -1.10
N SER A 44 -4.09 -4.26 -0.12
CA SER A 44 -4.90 -3.47 0.83
C SER A 44 -5.47 -2.18 0.23
N PHE A 45 -5.12 -1.84 -1.00
CA PHE A 45 -5.56 -0.61 -1.66
C PHE A 45 -6.64 -0.85 -2.73
N ALA A 46 -7.05 -2.10 -2.93
CA ALA A 46 -8.06 -2.44 -3.92
C ALA A 46 -9.41 -1.80 -3.60
N GLY A 47 -10.06 -1.25 -4.62
CA GLY A 47 -11.40 -0.67 -4.48
C GLY A 47 -11.46 0.72 -3.86
N LEU A 48 -10.34 1.35 -3.55
CA LEU A 48 -10.31 2.69 -2.99
C LEU A 48 -10.41 3.76 -4.09
N ASN A 49 -11.16 4.84 -3.82
CA ASN A 49 -11.19 6.00 -4.70
C ASN A 49 -9.88 6.81 -4.54
N PRO A 50 -9.59 7.78 -5.43
CA PRO A 50 -8.34 8.55 -5.36
C PRO A 50 -8.10 9.24 -4.02
N THR A 51 -9.14 9.78 -3.38
CA THR A 51 -9.02 10.44 -2.09
C THR A 51 -8.64 9.45 -0.99
N GLU A 52 -9.34 8.32 -0.93
CA GLU A 52 -9.07 7.24 0.03
C GLU A 52 -7.67 6.65 -0.19
N LEU A 53 -7.26 6.52 -1.45
CA LEU A 53 -5.94 6.04 -1.81
C LEU A 53 -4.85 6.96 -1.28
N ASN A 54 -5.00 8.27 -1.48
CA ASN A 54 -4.04 9.25 -0.99
C ASN A 54 -3.96 9.26 0.55
N GLU A 55 -5.10 9.15 1.22
CA GLU A 55 -5.14 9.04 2.68
C GLU A 55 -4.40 7.80 3.18
N SER A 56 -4.59 6.67 2.50
CA SER A 56 -3.90 5.42 2.83
C SER A 56 -2.40 5.53 2.62
N ILE A 57 -1.96 6.16 1.53
CA ILE A 57 -0.55 6.41 1.26
C ILE A 57 0.08 7.23 2.40
N GLU A 58 -0.61 8.27 2.87
CA GLU A 58 -0.11 9.09 3.97
C GLU A 58 0.01 8.30 5.27
N ILE A 59 -0.94 7.42 5.55
CA ILE A 59 -0.88 6.52 6.72
C ILE A 59 0.33 5.60 6.62
N ILE A 60 0.58 5.01 5.46
CA ILE A 60 1.74 4.14 5.23
C ILE A 60 3.05 4.91 5.46
N LYS A 61 3.15 6.13 4.98
CA LYS A 61 4.33 6.98 5.22
C LYS A 61 4.56 7.25 6.71
N LYS A 62 3.49 7.47 7.47
CA LYS A 62 3.57 7.67 8.92
C LYS A 62 4.05 6.42 9.65
N ILE A 63 3.58 5.25 9.25
CA ILE A 63 4.01 3.97 9.80
C ILE A 63 5.50 3.77 9.56
N LYS A 64 5.93 4.01 8.34
CA LYS A 64 7.33 3.92 7.93
C LYS A 64 8.21 4.87 8.74
N ALA A 65 7.75 6.09 8.98
CA ALA A 65 8.46 7.08 9.78
C ALA A 65 8.66 6.64 11.24
N LYS A 66 7.84 5.74 11.75
CA LYS A 66 7.99 5.15 13.08
C LYS A 66 9.05 4.04 13.13
N GLY A 67 9.68 3.69 12.02
CA GLY A 67 10.68 2.65 11.95
C GLY A 67 10.13 1.24 11.75
N ILE A 68 8.84 1.11 11.45
CA ILE A 68 8.22 -0.18 11.16
C ILE A 68 8.52 -0.54 9.71
N THR A 69 9.00 -1.76 9.49
CA THR A 69 9.23 -2.28 8.15
C THR A 69 7.91 -2.74 7.54
N ILE A 70 7.65 -2.35 6.29
CA ILE A 70 6.40 -2.69 5.60
C ILE A 70 6.73 -3.46 4.34
N MET A 71 6.09 -4.62 4.18
CA MET A 71 6.11 -5.38 2.94
C MET A 71 4.72 -5.28 2.32
N ILE A 72 4.65 -4.77 1.10
CA ILE A 72 3.39 -4.57 0.39
C ILE A 72 3.37 -5.41 -0.87
N ILE A 73 2.29 -6.15 -1.06
CA ILE A 73 2.00 -6.83 -2.33
C ILE A 73 0.90 -6.05 -3.00
N GLU A 74 1.20 -5.49 -4.16
CA GLU A 74 0.27 -4.59 -4.85
C GLU A 74 0.56 -4.59 -6.35
N HIS A 75 -0.47 -4.37 -7.15
CA HIS A 75 -0.35 -4.19 -8.58
C HIS A 75 -0.59 -2.74 -9.02
N HIS A 76 -0.96 -1.88 -8.09
CA HIS A 76 -1.21 -0.46 -8.35
C HIS A 76 0.10 0.31 -8.36
N MET A 77 0.64 0.55 -9.55
CA MET A 77 1.98 1.11 -9.73
C MET A 77 2.16 2.48 -9.07
N LYS A 78 1.14 3.33 -9.11
CA LYS A 78 1.20 4.65 -8.49
C LYS A 78 1.50 4.57 -6.98
N VAL A 79 0.85 3.64 -6.29
CA VAL A 79 1.05 3.41 -4.85
C VAL A 79 2.47 2.90 -4.60
N ILE A 80 2.86 1.86 -5.32
CA ILE A 80 4.18 1.24 -5.17
C ILE A 80 5.29 2.27 -5.39
N MET A 81 5.21 3.07 -6.44
CA MET A 81 6.22 4.09 -6.74
C MET A 81 6.26 5.19 -5.68
N ALA A 82 5.12 5.52 -5.06
CA ALA A 82 5.03 6.61 -4.09
C ALA A 82 5.63 6.26 -2.72
N ILE A 83 5.57 4.99 -2.30
CA ILE A 83 5.86 4.60 -0.92
C ILE A 83 7.01 3.62 -0.75
N SER A 84 7.48 3.00 -1.82
CA SER A 84 8.49 1.94 -1.71
C SER A 84 9.90 2.48 -1.73
N ASP A 85 10.77 1.88 -0.91
CA ASP A 85 12.22 2.11 -0.96
C ASP A 85 12.87 1.11 -1.91
N ARG A 86 12.34 -0.11 -1.95
CA ARG A 86 12.83 -1.19 -2.77
C ARG A 86 11.65 -1.99 -3.33
N ILE A 87 11.72 -2.33 -4.59
CA ILE A 87 10.64 -3.02 -5.31
C ILE A 87 11.18 -4.31 -5.90
N VAL A 88 10.44 -5.40 -5.70
CA VAL A 88 10.65 -6.68 -6.38
C VAL A 88 9.48 -6.87 -7.33
N VAL A 89 9.77 -7.13 -8.59
CA VAL A 89 8.73 -7.29 -9.62
C VAL A 89 8.61 -8.76 -10.01
N LEU A 90 7.38 -9.27 -9.92
CA LEU A 90 7.05 -10.62 -10.35
C LEU A 90 6.20 -10.56 -11.61
N ASN A 91 6.43 -11.48 -12.53
CA ASN A 91 5.62 -11.66 -13.72
C ASN A 91 5.49 -13.17 -13.98
N TYR A 92 4.25 -13.65 -14.04
CA TYR A 92 3.96 -15.08 -14.16
C TYR A 92 4.72 -15.94 -13.13
N GLY A 93 4.79 -15.46 -11.88
CA GLY A 93 5.44 -16.19 -10.79
C GLY A 93 6.96 -16.12 -10.76
N GLU A 94 7.60 -15.40 -11.70
CA GLU A 94 9.04 -15.25 -11.78
C GLU A 94 9.48 -13.82 -11.43
N LYS A 95 10.58 -13.71 -10.69
CA LYS A 95 11.17 -12.40 -10.41
C LYS A 95 11.87 -11.90 -11.69
N ILE A 96 11.40 -10.76 -12.20
CA ILE A 96 11.97 -10.16 -13.41
C ILE A 96 12.82 -8.93 -13.14
N ALA A 97 12.67 -8.31 -11.97
CA ALA A 97 13.44 -7.13 -11.61
C ALA A 97 13.44 -6.92 -10.09
N GLU A 98 14.45 -6.20 -9.59
CA GLU A 98 14.54 -5.74 -8.23
C GLU A 98 15.38 -4.47 -8.17
N GLY A 99 14.94 -3.47 -7.41
CA GLY A 99 15.69 -2.23 -7.27
C GLY A 99 14.87 -1.11 -6.66
N THR A 100 15.41 0.10 -6.76
CA THR A 100 14.72 1.31 -6.32
C THR A 100 13.55 1.64 -7.26
N PRO A 101 12.59 2.49 -6.84
CA PRO A 101 11.53 2.92 -7.74
C PRO A 101 12.05 3.50 -9.07
N GLU A 102 13.13 4.25 -9.03
CA GLU A 102 13.72 4.82 -10.24
C GLU A 102 14.27 3.73 -11.17
N GLU A 103 15.01 2.77 -10.63
CA GLU A 103 15.53 1.64 -11.41
C GLU A 103 14.41 0.82 -12.03
N ILE A 104 13.33 0.58 -11.27
CA ILE A 104 12.17 -0.19 -11.74
C ILE A 104 11.44 0.56 -12.84
N ARG A 105 11.24 1.87 -12.69
CA ARG A 105 10.58 2.71 -13.70
C ARG A 105 11.30 2.66 -15.03
N ASN A 106 12.62 2.58 -15.01
CA ASN A 106 13.46 2.56 -16.20
C ASN A 106 13.78 1.15 -16.71
N ASN A 107 13.29 0.11 -16.04
CA ASN A 107 13.51 -1.25 -16.46
C ASN A 107 12.61 -1.64 -17.62
N LYS A 108 13.21 -2.02 -18.74
CA LYS A 108 12.48 -2.34 -19.97
C LYS A 108 11.47 -3.47 -19.79
N GLN A 109 11.84 -4.55 -19.08
CA GLN A 109 10.93 -5.68 -18.85
C GLN A 109 9.73 -5.27 -18.01
N VAL A 110 9.92 -4.40 -17.02
CA VAL A 110 8.84 -3.89 -16.18
C VAL A 110 7.91 -2.99 -16.98
N VAL A 111 8.47 -2.10 -17.80
CA VAL A 111 7.68 -1.21 -18.66
C VAL A 111 6.80 -2.02 -19.60
N GLU A 112 7.35 -3.07 -20.22
CA GLU A 112 6.58 -3.94 -21.12
C GLU A 112 5.49 -4.72 -20.38
N ALA A 113 5.76 -5.21 -19.16
CA ALA A 113 4.81 -6.04 -18.41
C ALA A 113 3.71 -5.23 -17.69
N TYR A 114 4.00 -4.04 -17.21
CA TYR A 114 3.10 -3.28 -16.33
C TYR A 114 2.88 -1.83 -16.75
N LEU A 115 3.95 -1.09 -17.00
CA LEU A 115 3.86 0.35 -17.22
C LEU A 115 3.42 0.71 -18.62
N GLY A 116 3.71 -0.13 -19.60
CA GLY A 116 3.27 0.06 -20.97
C GLY A 116 1.74 0.08 -21.08
N GLU A 117 1.07 -0.79 -20.37
CA GLU A 117 -0.39 -0.85 -20.34
C GLU A 117 -0.98 0.40 -19.66
N ALA A 118 -0.38 0.85 -18.57
CA ALA A 118 -0.83 2.02 -17.84
C ALA A 118 -0.69 3.30 -18.67
N GLN A 119 0.32 3.39 -19.52
CA GLN A 119 0.54 4.54 -20.41
C GLN A 119 -0.37 4.53 -21.63
N SER A 120 -0.82 3.37 -22.07
CA SER A 120 -1.70 3.23 -23.22
C SER A 120 -3.18 3.33 -22.88
N ALA A 121 -3.50 3.26 -21.62
CA ALA A 121 -4.85 3.46 -21.11
C ALA A 121 -5.08 4.92 -20.76
#